data_e8803a8896ef175f4f5acde532d9cd40
#
_entry.id   e8803a8896ef175f4f5acde532d9cd40
#
_cell.length_a   1.000
_cell.length_b   1.000
_cell.length_c   1.000
_cell.angle_alpha   90.00
_cell.angle_beta   90.00
_cell.angle_gamma   90.00
#
_symmetry.space_group_name_H-M   'P 1'
#
loop_
_entity.id
_entity.type
_entity.pdbx_description
1 polymer ?
#
loop_
_entity_poly.entity_id
_entity_poly.type
_entity_poly.pdbx_seq_one_letter_code
_entity_poly.pdbx_strand_id
1 'polypeptide(L)'
;GSEMCIRDRDEVASALSDVTAISPHRMAVSTVHKPETSFTLIDDSFNANPDSMKAGLDGLLRWKAGAETQPFRIAVLGAMLELGPDEKDLHVGIGRYALEGGVDALLTVGSASDASLDALAGAMADGASLAGDASHVDWVHDIDEADRLVTRLAVEHPGAVVLLKGSHASGLSALAERWQALAAQ
;
A
#
# COMPACT_ATOMS: atom_id res chain seq x y z
N GLY A 1 1.83 -20.88 -44.13
CA GLY A 1 1.36 -19.60 -43.64
C GLY A 1 0.92 -19.61 -42.17
N SER A 2 1.08 -20.74 -41.44
CA SER A 2 0.59 -20.87 -40.04
C SER A 2 1.69 -20.91 -38.97
N GLU A 3 2.94 -21.06 -39.35
CA GLU A 3 4.04 -21.23 -38.38
C GLU A 3 4.63 -19.92 -37.85
N MET A 4 4.41 -18.81 -38.54
CA MET A 4 4.94 -17.50 -38.15
C MET A 4 4.19 -16.85 -36.97
N CYS A 5 2.90 -17.18 -36.78
CA CYS A 5 2.08 -16.64 -35.68
C CYS A 5 2.32 -17.33 -34.33
N ILE A 6 2.89 -18.53 -34.29
CA ILE A 6 3.12 -19.28 -33.06
C ILE A 6 4.46 -18.91 -32.43
N ARG A 7 5.48 -18.63 -33.22
CA ARG A 7 6.78 -18.14 -32.73
C ARG A 7 6.68 -16.77 -32.08
N ASP A 8 5.87 -15.86 -32.64
CA ASP A 8 5.64 -14.54 -32.06
C ASP A 8 4.98 -14.60 -30.67
N ARG A 9 4.12 -15.57 -30.41
CA ARG A 9 3.46 -15.71 -29.11
C ARG A 9 4.41 -16.20 -28.02
N ASP A 10 5.29 -17.12 -28.35
CA ASP A 10 6.25 -17.68 -27.40
C ASP A 10 7.39 -16.70 -27.13
N GLU A 11 7.82 -15.91 -28.11
CA GLU A 11 8.77 -14.80 -27.93
C GLU A 11 8.17 -13.65 -27.14
N VAL A 12 6.90 -13.30 -27.36
CA VAL A 12 6.18 -12.29 -26.57
C VAL A 12 5.92 -12.78 -25.14
N ALA A 13 5.57 -14.05 -24.96
CA ALA A 13 5.41 -14.66 -23.64
C ALA A 13 6.75 -14.74 -22.88
N SER A 14 7.85 -15.06 -23.57
CA SER A 14 9.21 -15.05 -23.00
C SER A 14 9.68 -13.63 -22.67
N ALA A 15 9.45 -12.66 -23.57
CA ALA A 15 9.77 -11.25 -23.32
C ALA A 15 8.93 -10.64 -22.18
N LEU A 16 7.67 -11.07 -22.01
CA LEU A 16 6.83 -10.69 -20.86
C LEU A 16 7.25 -11.37 -19.55
N SER A 17 7.86 -12.56 -19.64
CA SER A 17 8.44 -13.26 -18.48
C SER A 17 9.77 -12.64 -18.04
N ASP A 18 10.51 -12.02 -18.96
CA ASP A 18 11.75 -11.29 -18.68
C ASP A 18 11.54 -9.83 -18.25
N VAL A 19 10.30 -9.31 -18.34
CA VAL A 19 9.92 -8.01 -17.74
C VAL A 19 9.71 -8.17 -16.23
N THR A 20 10.70 -8.69 -15.53
CA THR A 20 10.82 -8.65 -14.08
C THR A 20 11.41 -7.33 -13.55
N ALA A 21 11.69 -6.37 -14.40
CA ALA A 21 11.95 -4.99 -14.01
C ALA A 21 10.63 -4.22 -13.92
N ILE A 22 9.74 -4.63 -13.02
CA ILE A 22 8.68 -3.74 -12.52
C ILE A 22 9.41 -2.51 -11.99
N SER A 23 9.06 -1.33 -12.48
CA SER A 23 9.63 -0.07 -11.97
C SER A 23 9.55 -0.10 -10.44
N PRO A 24 10.60 0.29 -9.70
CA PRO A 24 10.58 0.31 -8.25
C PRO A 24 9.32 1.02 -7.74
N HIS A 25 8.75 0.55 -6.63
CA HIS A 25 7.58 1.14 -5.99
C HIS A 25 6.26 1.11 -6.81
N ARG A 26 6.12 0.15 -7.75
CA ARG A 26 4.89 -0.05 -8.53
C ARG A 26 4.41 -1.50 -8.39
N MET A 27 3.53 -1.74 -7.43
CA MET A 27 2.97 -3.07 -7.10
C MET A 27 4.05 -4.16 -6.91
N ALA A 28 5.25 -3.78 -6.44
CA ALA A 28 6.32 -4.72 -6.18
C ALA A 28 6.01 -5.53 -4.92
N VAL A 29 6.09 -6.87 -5.03
CA VAL A 29 5.80 -7.77 -3.90
C VAL A 29 7.09 -8.36 -3.38
N SER A 30 7.30 -8.28 -2.07
CA SER A 30 8.45 -8.83 -1.37
C SER A 30 8.08 -9.32 0.04
N THR A 31 8.99 -10.04 0.68
CA THR A 31 8.86 -10.37 2.10
C THR A 31 9.83 -9.49 2.88
N VAL A 32 9.31 -8.79 3.87
CA VAL A 32 10.10 -8.02 4.83
C VAL A 32 10.41 -8.91 6.03
N HIS A 33 11.67 -8.97 6.40
CA HIS A 33 12.13 -9.67 7.59
C HIS A 33 12.62 -8.66 8.62
N LYS A 34 12.06 -8.67 9.81
CA LYS A 34 12.48 -7.90 10.98
C LYS A 34 12.85 -8.87 12.10
N PRO A 35 13.63 -8.45 13.10
CA PRO A 35 14.02 -9.33 14.20
C PRO A 35 12.85 -10.01 14.90
N GLU A 36 11.72 -9.29 15.02
CA GLU A 36 10.55 -9.75 15.78
C GLU A 36 9.48 -10.41 14.91
N THR A 37 9.46 -10.16 13.58
CA THR A 37 8.37 -10.61 12.70
C THR A 37 8.78 -10.60 11.23
N SER A 38 7.91 -11.19 10.41
CA SER A 38 7.97 -11.04 8.95
C SER A 38 6.58 -10.83 8.37
N PHE A 39 6.48 -10.08 7.30
CA PHE A 39 5.24 -9.79 6.60
C PHE A 39 5.44 -9.66 5.09
N THR A 40 4.36 -9.83 4.33
CA THR A 40 4.39 -9.56 2.89
C THR A 40 4.20 -8.05 2.65
N LEU A 41 5.08 -7.44 1.88
CA LEU A 41 4.98 -6.05 1.42
C LEU A 41 4.49 -6.02 -0.01
N ILE A 42 3.47 -5.22 -0.27
CA ILE A 42 3.03 -4.76 -1.59
C ILE A 42 3.42 -3.28 -1.67
N ASP A 43 4.50 -2.98 -2.38
CA ASP A 43 5.03 -1.63 -2.52
C ASP A 43 4.49 -0.97 -3.79
N ASP A 44 3.60 0.00 -3.63
CA ASP A 44 3.02 0.83 -4.69
C ASP A 44 3.14 2.33 -4.32
N SER A 45 4.29 2.69 -3.74
CA SER A 45 4.56 4.01 -3.14
C SER A 45 5.15 5.04 -4.10
N PHE A 46 5.13 4.79 -5.42
CA PHE A 46 5.70 5.72 -6.41
C PHE A 46 4.80 6.94 -6.64
N ASN A 47 3.49 6.72 -6.81
CA ASN A 47 2.51 7.77 -7.06
C ASN A 47 1.11 7.33 -6.65
N ALA A 48 0.22 8.30 -6.45
CA ALA A 48 -1.15 8.05 -6.04
C ALA A 48 -2.14 9.02 -6.69
N ASN A 49 -3.25 8.48 -7.15
CA ASN A 49 -4.48 9.18 -7.50
C ASN A 49 -5.67 8.33 -7.06
N PRO A 50 -6.91 8.85 -7.03
CA PRO A 50 -8.06 8.13 -6.48
C PRO A 50 -8.29 6.75 -7.09
N ASP A 51 -8.16 6.60 -8.41
CA ASP A 51 -8.38 5.32 -9.09
C ASP A 51 -7.27 4.31 -8.77
N SER A 52 -6.01 4.75 -8.76
CA SER A 52 -4.89 3.89 -8.40
C SER A 52 -4.89 3.50 -6.92
N MET A 53 -5.37 4.38 -6.02
CA MET A 53 -5.55 4.04 -4.60
C MET A 53 -6.56 2.92 -4.42
N LYS A 54 -7.73 3.02 -5.07
CA LYS A 54 -8.75 1.96 -5.06
C LYS A 54 -8.23 0.66 -5.66
N ALA A 55 -7.52 0.73 -6.79
CA ALA A 55 -6.93 -0.46 -7.42
C ALA A 55 -5.90 -1.15 -6.50
N GLY A 56 -5.06 -0.38 -5.80
CA GLY A 56 -4.11 -0.92 -4.81
C GLY A 56 -4.82 -1.58 -3.62
N LEU A 57 -5.86 -0.94 -3.08
CA LEU A 57 -6.69 -1.50 -2.01
C LEU A 57 -7.39 -2.78 -2.46
N ASP A 58 -7.98 -2.80 -3.66
CA ASP A 58 -8.56 -4.01 -4.24
C ASP A 58 -7.53 -5.14 -4.38
N GLY A 59 -6.30 -4.81 -4.78
CA GLY A 59 -5.20 -5.76 -4.86
C GLY A 59 -4.86 -6.36 -3.49
N LEU A 60 -4.77 -5.53 -2.45
CA LEU A 60 -4.57 -5.96 -1.07
C LEU A 60 -5.68 -6.91 -0.60
N LEU A 61 -6.94 -6.53 -0.83
CA LEU A 61 -8.10 -7.31 -0.42
C LEU A 61 -8.21 -8.67 -1.12
N ARG A 62 -7.78 -8.74 -2.39
CA ARG A 62 -7.73 -9.99 -3.17
C ARG A 62 -6.52 -10.86 -2.83
N TRP A 63 -5.54 -10.35 -2.11
CA TRP A 63 -4.34 -11.11 -1.77
C TRP A 63 -4.71 -12.33 -0.93
N LYS A 64 -4.45 -13.53 -1.49
CA LYS A 64 -4.80 -14.83 -0.88
C LYS A 64 -6.27 -14.93 -0.37
N ALA A 65 -7.21 -14.25 -1.03
CA ALA A 65 -8.60 -14.22 -0.60
C ALA A 65 -9.30 -15.60 -0.54
N GLY A 66 -8.75 -16.64 -1.18
CA GLY A 66 -9.26 -18.01 -1.11
C GLY A 66 -8.50 -18.95 -0.16
N ALA A 67 -7.54 -18.44 0.63
CA ALA A 67 -6.78 -19.25 1.57
C ALA A 67 -7.65 -19.68 2.76
N GLU A 68 -7.34 -20.83 3.37
CA GLU A 68 -8.03 -21.31 4.59
C GLU A 68 -7.92 -20.30 5.74
N THR A 69 -6.75 -19.65 5.87
CA THR A 69 -6.52 -18.57 6.82
C THR A 69 -6.28 -17.28 6.04
N GLN A 70 -7.17 -16.32 6.21
CA GLN A 70 -7.02 -15.00 5.59
C GLN A 70 -5.87 -14.24 6.28
N PRO A 71 -4.98 -13.58 5.51
CA PRO A 71 -3.95 -12.74 6.12
C PRO A 71 -4.59 -11.48 6.73
N PHE A 72 -3.99 -10.95 7.79
CA PHE A 72 -4.33 -9.63 8.31
C PHE A 72 -3.85 -8.55 7.33
N ARG A 73 -4.74 -7.70 6.86
CA ARG A 73 -4.51 -6.73 5.77
C ARG A 73 -4.30 -5.34 6.34
N ILE A 74 -3.12 -4.81 6.15
CA ILE A 74 -2.73 -3.48 6.61
C ILE A 74 -2.56 -2.57 5.39
N ALA A 75 -3.35 -1.50 5.31
CA ALA A 75 -3.17 -0.44 4.33
C ALA A 75 -2.42 0.73 4.97
N VAL A 76 -1.27 1.10 4.43
CA VAL A 76 -0.48 2.28 4.83
C VAL A 76 -0.55 3.28 3.68
N LEU A 77 -1.32 4.33 3.87
CA LEU A 77 -1.70 5.26 2.81
C LEU A 77 -1.12 6.66 3.08
N GLY A 78 -0.43 7.20 2.09
CA GLY A 78 0.02 8.59 2.06
C GLY A 78 -0.90 9.47 1.22
N ALA A 79 -0.73 10.79 1.30
CA ALA A 79 -1.52 11.74 0.54
C ALA A 79 -1.37 11.58 -0.97
N MET A 80 -2.44 11.86 -1.68
CA MET A 80 -2.45 12.09 -3.13
C MET A 80 -2.22 13.58 -3.40
N LEU A 81 -1.56 13.91 -4.50
CA LEU A 81 -1.26 15.29 -4.85
C LEU A 81 -1.88 15.68 -6.20
N GLU A 82 -1.94 16.99 -6.46
CA GLU A 82 -2.40 17.57 -7.74
C GLU A 82 -3.85 17.20 -8.11
N LEU A 83 -4.73 17.04 -7.11
CA LEU A 83 -6.12 16.67 -7.31
C LEU A 83 -7.07 17.87 -7.50
N GLY A 84 -6.57 19.10 -7.31
CA GLY A 84 -7.37 20.30 -7.44
C GLY A 84 -8.26 20.58 -6.21
N PRO A 85 -9.38 21.34 -6.38
CA PRO A 85 -10.13 21.88 -5.24
C PRO A 85 -10.84 20.81 -4.38
N ASP A 86 -11.11 19.64 -4.95
CA ASP A 86 -11.84 18.57 -4.27
C ASP A 86 -10.90 17.57 -3.55
N GLU A 87 -9.62 17.91 -3.42
CA GLU A 87 -8.60 16.99 -2.89
C GLU A 87 -8.97 16.41 -1.52
N LYS A 88 -9.51 17.22 -0.61
CA LYS A 88 -9.91 16.76 0.71
C LYS A 88 -11.02 15.71 0.66
N ASP A 89 -12.05 15.95 -0.14
CA ASP A 89 -13.20 15.05 -0.28
C ASP A 89 -12.79 13.72 -0.94
N LEU A 90 -11.83 13.78 -1.88
CA LEU A 90 -11.25 12.60 -2.48
C LEU A 90 -10.48 11.76 -1.45
N HIS A 91 -9.72 12.38 -0.53
CA HIS A 91 -9.04 11.67 0.55
C HIS A 91 -10.02 11.04 1.53
N VAL A 92 -11.07 11.76 1.96
CA VAL A 92 -12.19 11.20 2.76
C VAL A 92 -12.77 9.97 2.06
N GLY A 93 -13.01 10.07 0.75
CA GLY A 93 -13.55 8.98 -0.05
C GLY A 93 -12.64 7.73 -0.07
N ILE A 94 -11.32 7.90 -0.11
CA ILE A 94 -10.36 6.77 -0.07
C ILE A 94 -10.35 6.11 1.30
N GLY A 95 -10.34 6.88 2.39
CA GLY A 95 -10.41 6.32 3.74
C GLY A 95 -11.67 5.49 3.95
N ARG A 96 -12.82 6.02 3.53
CA ARG A 96 -14.09 5.28 3.54
C ARG A 96 -14.01 3.99 2.72
N TYR A 97 -13.51 4.08 1.48
CA TYR A 97 -13.36 2.93 0.59
C TYR A 97 -12.52 1.81 1.20
N ALA A 98 -11.44 2.15 1.89
CA ALA A 98 -10.58 1.17 2.54
C ALA A 98 -11.33 0.38 3.61
N LEU A 99 -12.05 1.06 4.51
CA LEU A 99 -12.79 0.41 5.60
C LEU A 99 -14.00 -0.37 5.09
N GLU A 100 -14.80 0.20 4.20
CA GLU A 100 -15.95 -0.50 3.56
C GLU A 100 -15.49 -1.74 2.78
N GLY A 101 -14.29 -1.70 2.19
CA GLY A 101 -13.69 -2.82 1.49
C GLY A 101 -13.23 -3.95 2.41
N GLY A 102 -13.00 -3.66 3.69
CA GLY A 102 -12.64 -4.66 4.71
C GLY A 102 -11.13 -4.82 4.91
N VAL A 103 -10.35 -3.74 4.87
CA VAL A 103 -8.98 -3.77 5.42
C VAL A 103 -9.06 -3.95 6.94
N ASP A 104 -8.14 -4.74 7.49
CA ASP A 104 -8.13 -5.02 8.94
C ASP A 104 -7.50 -3.87 9.74
N ALA A 105 -6.55 -3.14 9.12
CA ALA A 105 -5.96 -1.93 9.70
C ALA A 105 -5.66 -0.89 8.60
N LEU A 106 -5.91 0.38 8.92
CA LEU A 106 -5.57 1.53 8.08
C LEU A 106 -4.67 2.50 8.83
N LEU A 107 -3.48 2.72 8.30
CA LEU A 107 -2.58 3.77 8.75
C LEU A 107 -2.54 4.85 7.68
N THR A 108 -2.89 6.07 8.02
CA THR A 108 -2.73 7.24 7.16
C THR A 108 -1.49 8.02 7.59
N VAL A 109 -0.58 8.26 6.65
CA VAL A 109 0.73 8.85 6.93
C VAL A 109 0.76 10.28 6.41
N GLY A 110 0.79 11.20 7.35
CA GLY A 110 0.94 12.63 7.12
C GLY A 110 2.40 13.08 7.16
N SER A 111 2.60 14.31 7.62
CA SER A 111 3.93 14.89 7.75
C SER A 111 3.99 15.92 8.88
N ALA A 112 4.88 15.72 9.83
CA ALA A 112 5.13 16.69 10.90
C ALA A 112 5.71 18.01 10.38
N SER A 113 6.28 18.05 9.18
CA SER A 113 6.90 19.23 8.57
C SER A 113 6.06 19.88 7.48
N ASP A 114 5.00 19.22 7.00
CA ASP A 114 4.10 19.72 5.95
C ASP A 114 2.63 19.56 6.39
N ALA A 115 2.07 20.67 6.88
CA ALA A 115 0.70 20.69 7.38
C ALA A 115 -0.36 20.38 6.31
N SER A 116 -0.06 20.57 5.03
CA SER A 116 -0.98 20.21 3.94
C SER A 116 -1.05 18.71 3.76
N LEU A 117 0.10 18.04 3.67
CA LEU A 117 0.17 16.56 3.60
C LEU A 117 -0.45 15.94 4.85
N ASP A 118 -0.20 16.51 6.02
CA ASP A 118 -0.75 16.03 7.27
C ASP A 118 -2.27 16.13 7.31
N ALA A 119 -2.83 17.28 6.90
CA ALA A 119 -4.28 17.48 6.84
C ALA A 119 -4.98 16.53 5.84
N LEU A 120 -4.33 16.19 4.72
CA LEU A 120 -4.88 15.25 3.73
C LEU A 120 -4.86 13.81 4.26
N ALA A 121 -3.81 13.41 4.98
CA ALA A 121 -3.76 12.11 5.67
C ALA A 121 -4.84 12.03 6.76
N GLY A 122 -5.01 13.11 7.55
CA GLY A 122 -6.09 13.23 8.52
C GLY A 122 -7.48 13.08 7.89
N ALA A 123 -7.70 13.69 6.72
CA ALA A 123 -8.98 13.55 6.00
C ALA A 123 -9.27 12.11 5.58
N MET A 124 -8.26 11.31 5.21
CA MET A 124 -8.44 9.87 4.98
C MET A 124 -8.83 9.13 6.26
N ALA A 125 -8.17 9.41 7.39
CA ALA A 125 -8.51 8.81 8.68
C ALA A 125 -9.94 9.16 9.11
N ASP A 126 -10.36 10.43 8.93
CA ASP A 126 -11.73 10.87 9.20
C ASP A 126 -12.75 10.09 8.35
N GLY A 127 -12.46 9.94 7.04
CA GLY A 127 -13.33 9.20 6.13
C GLY A 127 -13.48 7.73 6.52
N ALA A 128 -12.41 7.11 6.95
CA ALA A 128 -12.41 5.74 7.45
C ALA A 128 -13.23 5.63 8.74
N SER A 129 -13.01 6.50 9.71
CA SER A 129 -13.70 6.51 11.00
C SER A 129 -15.22 6.68 10.88
N LEU A 130 -15.68 7.31 9.80
CA LEU A 130 -17.11 7.46 9.50
C LEU A 130 -17.72 6.20 8.84
N ALA A 131 -16.91 5.29 8.32
CA ALA A 131 -17.36 4.15 7.54
C ALA A 131 -17.58 2.86 8.35
N GLY A 132 -16.97 2.75 9.55
CA GLY A 132 -17.08 1.52 10.33
C GLY A 132 -16.30 1.56 11.64
N ASP A 133 -15.88 0.37 12.11
CA ASP A 133 -15.08 0.24 13.32
C ASP A 133 -13.68 0.81 13.09
N ALA A 134 -13.39 1.90 13.78
CA ALA A 134 -12.14 2.63 13.69
C ALA A 134 -11.05 2.12 14.67
N SER A 135 -11.23 0.94 15.26
CA SER A 135 -10.30 0.39 16.28
C SER A 135 -8.86 0.24 15.77
N HIS A 136 -8.67 0.11 14.45
CA HIS A 136 -7.38 0.02 13.79
C HIS A 136 -7.22 1.08 12.69
N VAL A 137 -7.72 2.29 12.94
CA VAL A 137 -7.48 3.46 12.10
C VAL A 137 -6.55 4.39 12.85
N ASP A 138 -5.33 4.53 12.34
CA ASP A 138 -4.30 5.37 12.93
C ASP A 138 -3.88 6.46 11.93
N TRP A 139 -3.83 7.71 12.40
CA TRP A 139 -3.25 8.82 11.69
C TRP A 139 -1.91 9.18 12.33
N VAL A 140 -0.84 8.98 11.59
CA VAL A 140 0.54 9.19 12.02
C VAL A 140 1.19 10.33 11.23
N HIS A 141 2.19 10.96 11.82
CA HIS A 141 2.79 12.18 11.29
C HIS A 141 4.16 11.99 10.64
N ASP A 142 4.67 10.76 10.67
CA ASP A 142 5.93 10.39 10.01
C ASP A 142 6.03 8.89 9.74
N ILE A 143 7.02 8.51 8.90
CA ILE A 143 7.26 7.12 8.52
C ILE A 143 7.85 6.28 9.66
N ASP A 144 8.43 6.87 10.70
CA ASP A 144 8.98 6.13 11.84
C ASP A 144 7.84 5.68 12.77
N GLU A 145 6.80 6.49 12.91
CA GLU A 145 5.56 6.07 13.59
C GLU A 145 4.87 4.95 12.80
N ALA A 146 4.74 5.10 11.49
CA ALA A 146 4.17 4.07 10.63
C ALA A 146 4.95 2.75 10.74
N ASP A 147 6.29 2.79 10.72
CA ASP A 147 7.14 1.61 10.88
C ASP A 147 6.89 0.89 12.22
N ARG A 148 6.83 1.64 13.32
CA ARG A 148 6.56 1.07 14.65
C ARG A 148 5.20 0.39 14.73
N LEU A 149 4.15 1.05 14.20
CA LEU A 149 2.78 0.51 14.21
C LEU A 149 2.64 -0.73 13.34
N VAL A 150 3.15 -0.69 12.11
CA VAL A 150 3.14 -1.87 11.21
C VAL A 150 3.89 -3.02 11.83
N THR A 151 5.06 -2.77 12.44
CA THR A 151 5.85 -3.83 13.12
C THR A 151 5.05 -4.46 14.25
N ARG A 152 4.41 -3.65 15.10
CA ARG A 152 3.55 -4.14 16.19
C ARG A 152 2.41 -5.01 15.65
N LEU A 153 1.65 -4.51 14.67
CA LEU A 153 0.54 -5.26 14.07
C LEU A 153 1.02 -6.56 13.42
N ALA A 154 2.18 -6.56 12.75
CA ALA A 154 2.75 -7.77 12.15
C ALA A 154 3.23 -8.80 13.18
N VAL A 155 3.63 -8.37 14.38
CA VAL A 155 3.92 -9.27 15.52
C VAL A 155 2.63 -9.88 16.06
N GLU A 156 1.57 -9.08 16.22
CA GLU A 156 0.27 -9.51 16.71
C GLU A 156 -0.45 -10.42 15.69
N HIS A 157 -0.19 -10.22 14.38
CA HIS A 157 -0.82 -10.95 13.28
C HIS A 157 0.23 -11.57 12.34
N PRO A 158 0.84 -12.71 12.70
CA PRO A 158 1.84 -13.37 11.86
C PRO A 158 1.31 -13.69 10.47
N GLY A 159 2.09 -13.37 9.44
CA GLY A 159 1.68 -13.54 8.04
C GLY A 159 0.85 -12.39 7.49
N ALA A 160 0.83 -11.25 8.17
CA ALA A 160 0.18 -10.03 7.68
C ALA A 160 0.66 -9.63 6.28
N VAL A 161 -0.19 -8.94 5.54
CA VAL A 161 0.14 -8.32 4.26
C VAL A 161 -0.06 -6.82 4.37
N VAL A 162 0.94 -6.06 3.92
CA VAL A 162 1.03 -4.61 4.04
C VAL A 162 1.07 -4.00 2.65
N LEU A 163 0.15 -3.09 2.36
CA LEU A 163 0.22 -2.22 1.18
C LEU A 163 0.82 -0.88 1.59
N LEU A 164 1.88 -0.44 0.90
CA LEU A 164 2.34 0.96 0.94
C LEU A 164 1.86 1.67 -0.32
N LYS A 165 1.09 2.74 -0.19
CA LYS A 165 0.63 3.53 -1.32
C LYS A 165 0.43 5.00 -0.97
N GLY A 166 1.03 5.88 -1.79
CA GLY A 166 0.94 7.33 -1.63
C GLY A 166 1.70 8.06 -2.74
N SER A 167 1.65 9.38 -2.73
CA SER A 167 2.53 10.19 -3.56
C SER A 167 3.98 10.06 -3.07
N HIS A 168 4.94 10.35 -3.94
CA HIS A 168 6.36 10.34 -3.55
C HIS A 168 6.65 11.24 -2.34
N ALA A 169 5.95 12.36 -2.21
CA ALA A 169 6.10 13.30 -1.09
C ALA A 169 5.65 12.72 0.27
N SER A 170 4.90 11.62 0.29
CA SER A 170 4.48 10.96 1.54
C SER A 170 5.63 10.25 2.29
N GLY A 171 6.80 10.08 1.65
CA GLY A 171 7.94 9.37 2.22
C GLY A 171 7.81 7.85 2.27
N LEU A 172 6.71 7.27 1.79
CA LEU A 172 6.48 5.83 1.85
C LEU A 172 7.47 5.03 1.01
N SER A 173 8.00 5.60 -0.08
CA SER A 173 9.09 4.98 -0.85
C SER A 173 10.35 4.78 -0.01
N ALA A 174 10.71 5.78 0.82
CA ALA A 174 11.85 5.65 1.72
C ALA A 174 11.61 4.59 2.81
N LEU A 175 10.37 4.43 3.26
CA LEU A 175 9.99 3.35 4.19
C LEU A 175 10.13 1.98 3.51
N ALA A 176 9.67 1.84 2.27
CA ALA A 176 9.82 0.61 1.49
C ALA A 176 11.28 0.23 1.29
N GLU A 177 12.14 1.19 0.88
CA GLU A 177 13.57 1.00 0.72
C GLU A 177 14.25 0.54 2.03
N ARG A 178 13.90 1.17 3.16
CA ARG A 178 14.38 0.78 4.49
C ARG A 178 14.05 -0.68 4.81
N TRP A 179 12.80 -1.10 4.56
CA TRP A 179 12.37 -2.47 4.81
C TRP A 179 13.04 -3.49 3.88
N GLN A 180 13.23 -3.15 2.61
CA GLN A 180 13.90 -4.00 1.64
C GLN A 180 15.40 -4.16 1.95
N ALA A 181 16.07 -3.12 2.46
CA ALA A 181 17.46 -3.18 2.87
C ALA A 181 17.69 -4.15 4.05
N LEU A 182 16.71 -4.37 4.91
CA LEU A 182 16.76 -5.36 5.99
C LEU A 182 16.69 -6.81 5.46
N ALA A 183 16.01 -7.02 4.33
CA ALA A 183 15.88 -8.34 3.72
C ALA A 183 17.13 -8.82 3.00
N ALA A 184 18.10 -7.93 2.73
CA ALA A 184 19.35 -8.22 2.01
C ALA A 184 20.54 -8.56 2.92
N GLN A 185 20.34 -8.57 4.24
CA GLN A 185 21.36 -8.93 5.26
C GLN A 185 21.10 -10.35 5.80
#